data_24556de35a0dcb6f3609c17205f985f8
#
_entry.id   24556de35a0dcb6f3609c17205f985f8
#
_cell.length_a   1.000
_cell.length_b   1.000
_cell.length_c   1.000
_cell.angle_alpha   90.00
_cell.angle_beta   90.00
_cell.angle_gamma   90.00
#
_symmetry.space_group_name_H-M   'P 1'
#
loop_
_entity.id
_entity.type
_entity.pdbx_description
1 polymer ?
#
loop_
_entity_poly.entity_id
_entity_poly.type
_entity_poly.pdbx_seq_one_letter_code
_entity_poly.pdbx_strand_id
1 'polypeptide(L)'
;MKNNIFNTEHLQSIYKDINNPLEDRIKALILDTALTYRSPDKVASEGNVCKYHITNGNKPKKCAFGRLIPTNDARRLQTSGLGSLALFSTDNDRPLYVIIPAEPLLSKKVVTILSRQPEWLLTMPLIVFVAIQDFHDNLFGPLFGPRYGFVYAPSLKKLTQRRNYILTLDLSKEPTIQSIYKDKGY
;
A
#
# COMPACT_ATOMS: atom_id res chain seq x y z
N MET A 1 -3.53 -10.19 32.94
CA MET A 1 -2.75 -9.58 31.82
C MET A 1 -3.75 -8.91 30.90
N LYS A 2 -3.77 -7.56 30.84
CA LYS A 2 -4.63 -6.84 29.87
C LYS A 2 -4.10 -7.11 28.47
N ASN A 3 -4.87 -7.79 27.64
CA ASN A 3 -4.61 -7.91 26.22
C ASN A 3 -4.52 -6.49 25.64
N ASN A 4 -3.31 -6.02 25.37
CA ASN A 4 -3.10 -4.87 24.50
C ASN A 4 -3.56 -5.27 23.11
N ILE A 5 -4.87 -5.20 22.87
CA ILE A 5 -5.44 -5.26 21.54
C ILE A 5 -4.95 -3.98 20.86
N PHE A 6 -3.96 -4.09 20.00
CA PHE A 6 -3.54 -2.97 19.16
C PHE A 6 -4.77 -2.48 18.41
N ASN A 7 -5.30 -1.34 18.86
CA ASN A 7 -6.44 -0.71 18.22
C ASN A 7 -5.95 -0.08 16.92
N THR A 8 -6.58 -0.42 15.80
CA THR A 8 -6.28 0.17 14.49
C THR A 8 -6.37 1.69 14.52
N GLU A 9 -7.24 2.29 15.31
CA GLU A 9 -7.32 3.73 15.51
C GLU A 9 -6.05 4.32 16.12
N HIS A 10 -5.48 3.64 17.10
CA HIS A 10 -4.20 4.06 17.70
C HIS A 10 -3.06 3.97 16.69
N LEU A 11 -2.98 2.90 15.91
CA LEU A 11 -1.98 2.80 14.85
C LEU A 11 -2.15 3.90 13.79
N GLN A 12 -3.39 4.22 13.45
CA GLN A 12 -3.70 5.30 12.53
C GLN A 12 -3.27 6.67 13.07
N SER A 13 -3.44 6.95 14.35
CA SER A 13 -2.96 8.19 14.95
C SER A 13 -1.44 8.32 14.88
N ILE A 14 -0.70 7.19 15.01
CA ILE A 14 0.76 7.21 14.91
C ILE A 14 1.21 7.54 13.48
N TYR A 15 0.74 6.79 12.46
CA TYR A 15 1.29 6.98 11.12
C TYR A 15 0.77 8.23 10.39
N LYS A 16 -0.35 8.80 10.83
CA LYS A 16 -0.90 10.04 10.27
C LYS A 16 -0.30 11.31 10.87
N ASP A 17 0.29 11.22 12.04
CA ASP A 17 0.95 12.36 12.67
C ASP A 17 2.38 12.49 12.15
N ILE A 18 2.64 13.56 11.39
CA ILE A 18 3.96 13.84 10.79
C ILE A 18 5.03 14.18 11.81
N ASN A 19 4.65 14.54 13.04
CA ASN A 19 5.59 14.83 14.13
C ASN A 19 6.17 13.53 14.72
N ASN A 20 5.55 12.38 14.51
CA ASN A 20 6.13 11.11 14.90
C ASN A 20 7.33 10.74 14.03
N PRO A 21 8.36 10.09 14.58
CA PRO A 21 9.49 9.57 13.83
C PRO A 21 9.02 8.73 12.64
N LEU A 22 9.63 8.93 11.47
CA LEU A 22 9.24 8.25 10.24
C LEU A 22 9.26 6.72 10.39
N GLU A 23 10.24 6.18 11.11
CA GLU A 23 10.33 4.75 11.40
C GLU A 23 9.11 4.22 12.18
N ASP A 24 8.62 4.98 13.16
CA ASP A 24 7.46 4.57 13.97
C ASP A 24 6.17 4.65 13.14
N ARG A 25 6.06 5.65 12.26
CA ARG A 25 4.99 5.78 11.29
C ARG A 25 4.96 4.59 10.32
N ILE A 26 6.12 4.17 9.82
CA ILE A 26 6.25 2.99 8.95
C ILE A 26 5.84 1.71 9.68
N LYS A 27 6.35 1.49 10.90
CA LYS A 27 6.00 0.33 11.73
C LYS A 27 4.49 0.26 11.99
N ALA A 28 3.89 1.39 12.33
CA ALA A 28 2.45 1.50 12.61
C ALA A 28 1.61 1.22 11.36
N LEU A 29 1.96 1.77 10.19
CA LEU A 29 1.23 1.55 8.93
C LEU A 29 1.31 0.09 8.48
N ILE A 30 2.48 -0.53 8.58
CA ILE A 30 2.66 -1.94 8.22
C ILE A 30 1.86 -2.85 9.15
N LEU A 31 1.88 -2.58 10.47
CA LEU A 31 1.11 -3.35 11.43
C LEU A 31 -0.40 -3.17 11.23
N ASP A 32 -0.89 -1.94 11.01
CA ASP A 32 -2.29 -1.67 10.70
C ASP A 32 -2.73 -2.41 9.44
N THR A 33 -1.88 -2.48 8.42
CA THR A 33 -2.14 -3.25 7.20
C THR A 33 -2.26 -4.75 7.50
N ALA A 34 -1.33 -5.31 8.27
CA ALA A 34 -1.37 -6.71 8.67
C ALA A 34 -2.64 -7.06 9.47
N LEU A 35 -3.06 -6.17 10.35
CA LEU A 35 -4.28 -6.34 11.13
C LEU A 35 -5.55 -6.20 10.28
N THR A 36 -5.55 -5.31 9.29
CA THR A 36 -6.70 -5.08 8.39
C THR A 36 -6.92 -6.28 7.47
N TYR A 37 -5.86 -6.83 6.89
CA TYR A 37 -5.92 -7.92 5.91
C TYR A 37 -5.55 -9.28 6.51
N ARG A 38 -6.15 -9.63 7.65
CA ARG A 38 -5.94 -10.93 8.32
C ARG A 38 -6.50 -12.12 7.56
N SER A 39 -7.46 -11.86 6.67
CA SER A 39 -8.16 -12.90 5.92
C SER A 39 -8.46 -12.46 4.48
N PRO A 40 -8.56 -13.42 3.54
CA PRO A 40 -8.78 -13.14 2.11
C PRO A 40 -10.09 -12.38 1.82
N ASP A 41 -11.12 -12.54 2.67
CA ASP A 41 -12.41 -11.85 2.51
C ASP A 41 -12.31 -10.32 2.63
N LYS A 42 -11.23 -9.81 3.20
CA LYS A 42 -10.96 -8.36 3.32
C LYS A 42 -10.33 -7.77 2.08
N VAL A 43 -9.85 -8.61 1.18
CA VAL A 43 -9.11 -8.18 0.01
C VAL A 43 -10.06 -7.63 -1.06
N ALA A 44 -9.67 -6.51 -1.68
CA ALA A 44 -10.43 -5.89 -2.75
C ALA A 44 -10.01 -6.46 -4.11
N SER A 45 -10.71 -7.52 -4.57
CA SER A 45 -10.49 -8.10 -5.89
C SER A 45 -11.77 -8.29 -6.66
N GLU A 46 -11.66 -8.22 -7.95
CA GLU A 46 -12.71 -8.59 -8.90
C GLU A 46 -12.05 -9.41 -10.01
N GLY A 47 -12.42 -10.70 -10.08
CA GLY A 47 -11.67 -11.67 -10.89
C GLY A 47 -10.22 -11.76 -10.39
N ASN A 48 -9.27 -11.60 -11.31
CA ASN A 48 -7.83 -11.70 -11.02
C ASN A 48 -7.13 -10.32 -10.86
N VAL A 49 -7.90 -9.24 -10.64
CA VAL A 49 -7.36 -7.88 -10.59
C VAL A 49 -7.64 -7.25 -9.25
N CYS A 50 -6.59 -6.76 -8.61
CA CYS A 50 -6.71 -5.88 -7.45
C CYS A 50 -7.33 -4.55 -7.83
N LYS A 51 -8.27 -4.09 -7.03
CA LYS A 51 -9.01 -2.86 -7.24
C LYS A 51 -8.77 -1.90 -6.07
N TYR A 52 -8.58 -0.61 -6.37
CA TYR A 52 -8.51 0.42 -5.32
C TYR A 52 -9.77 0.45 -4.46
N HIS A 53 -10.91 0.16 -5.08
CA HIS A 53 -12.20 0.15 -4.43
C HIS A 53 -13.19 -0.77 -5.17
N ILE A 54 -13.91 -1.62 -4.42
CA ILE A 54 -15.01 -2.46 -4.92
C ILE A 54 -16.27 -2.17 -4.11
N THR A 55 -17.39 -2.10 -4.80
CA THR A 55 -18.73 -1.94 -4.19
C THR A 55 -19.58 -3.21 -4.19
N ASN A 56 -19.05 -4.34 -4.67
CA ASN A 56 -19.80 -5.60 -4.73
C ASN A 56 -20.07 -6.13 -3.32
N GLY A 57 -21.36 -6.26 -2.98
CA GLY A 57 -21.83 -6.71 -1.67
C GLY A 57 -22.12 -5.58 -0.68
N ASN A 58 -22.48 -5.98 0.55
CA ASN A 58 -22.97 -5.06 1.60
C ASN A 58 -21.90 -4.15 2.20
N LYS A 59 -20.62 -4.41 1.94
CA LYS A 59 -19.51 -3.60 2.47
C LYS A 59 -18.48 -3.31 1.38
N PRO A 60 -18.12 -2.04 1.16
CA PRO A 60 -17.07 -1.69 0.21
C PRO A 60 -15.73 -2.25 0.70
N LYS A 61 -14.94 -2.78 -0.25
CA LYS A 61 -13.57 -3.24 0.00
C LYS A 61 -12.60 -2.30 -0.72
N LYS A 62 -11.42 -2.12 -0.14
CA LYS A 62 -10.34 -1.31 -0.70
C LYS A 62 -9.04 -2.08 -0.64
N CYS A 63 -8.14 -1.90 -1.63
CA CYS A 63 -6.78 -2.43 -1.56
C CYS A 63 -5.96 -1.70 -0.49
N ALA A 64 -4.74 -2.19 -0.23
CA ALA A 64 -3.91 -1.63 0.82
C ALA A 64 -3.60 -0.15 0.64
N PHE A 65 -3.32 0.31 -0.59
CA PHE A 65 -3.15 1.73 -0.87
C PHE A 65 -4.50 2.48 -0.92
N GLY A 66 -5.51 1.91 -1.57
CA GLY A 66 -6.83 2.54 -1.73
C GLY A 66 -7.54 2.85 -0.42
N ARG A 67 -7.24 2.13 0.68
CA ARG A 67 -7.80 2.42 2.00
C ARG A 67 -7.19 3.67 2.67
N LEU A 68 -6.01 4.09 2.24
CA LEU A 68 -5.30 5.25 2.79
C LEU A 68 -5.81 6.58 2.24
N ILE A 69 -6.56 6.54 1.16
CA ILE A 69 -7.12 7.71 0.48
C ILE A 69 -8.65 7.76 0.58
N PRO A 70 -9.27 8.94 0.40
CA PRO A 70 -10.71 9.08 0.39
C PRO A 70 -11.38 8.16 -0.65
N THR A 71 -12.58 7.65 -0.32
CA THR A 71 -13.29 6.69 -1.19
C THR A 71 -13.51 7.21 -2.61
N ASN A 72 -13.84 8.50 -2.76
CA ASN A 72 -14.05 9.10 -4.08
C ASN A 72 -12.75 9.14 -4.89
N ASP A 73 -11.62 9.39 -4.26
CA ASP A 73 -10.31 9.40 -4.91
C ASP A 73 -9.88 7.98 -5.30
N ALA A 74 -10.12 6.99 -4.44
CA ALA A 74 -9.89 5.58 -4.76
C ALA A 74 -10.70 5.13 -5.98
N ARG A 75 -11.99 5.52 -6.07
CA ARG A 75 -12.84 5.27 -7.25
C ARG A 75 -12.31 5.94 -8.51
N ARG A 76 -11.85 7.18 -8.40
CA ARG A 76 -11.30 7.95 -9.53
C ARG A 76 -9.98 7.35 -10.02
N LEU A 77 -9.12 6.86 -9.14
CA LEU A 77 -7.92 6.10 -9.52
C LEU A 77 -8.31 4.80 -10.23
N GLN A 78 -9.32 4.08 -9.73
CA GLN A 78 -9.84 2.86 -10.35
C GLN A 78 -10.27 3.06 -11.80
N THR A 79 -10.99 4.15 -12.09
CA THR A 79 -11.47 4.48 -13.44
C THR A 79 -10.38 5.00 -14.37
N SER A 80 -9.15 5.22 -13.88
CA SER A 80 -8.01 5.61 -14.73
C SER A 80 -7.35 4.43 -15.44
N GLY A 81 -7.89 3.20 -15.31
CA GLY A 81 -7.32 2.00 -15.92
C GLY A 81 -6.06 1.48 -15.22
N LEU A 82 -5.68 2.10 -14.12
CA LEU A 82 -4.51 1.72 -13.35
C LEU A 82 -4.86 0.56 -12.42
N GLY A 83 -4.20 -0.57 -12.61
CA GLY A 83 -4.15 -1.60 -11.59
C GLY A 83 -3.49 -1.05 -10.32
N SER A 84 -3.77 -1.65 -9.19
CA SER A 84 -3.27 -1.19 -7.86
C SER A 84 -1.75 -1.15 -7.74
N LEU A 85 -1.02 -1.88 -8.60
CA LEU A 85 0.45 -1.88 -8.68
C LEU A 85 1.01 -0.99 -9.79
N ALA A 86 0.17 -0.50 -10.71
CA ALA A 86 0.66 0.26 -11.86
C ALA A 86 1.22 1.66 -11.50
N LEU A 87 1.08 2.09 -10.25
CA LEU A 87 1.70 3.33 -9.78
C LEU A 87 3.20 3.16 -9.51
N PHE A 88 3.65 1.91 -9.30
CA PHE A 88 5.02 1.63 -8.86
C PHE A 88 5.55 0.43 -9.64
N SER A 89 6.63 0.61 -10.39
CA SER A 89 7.35 -0.48 -11.02
C SER A 89 8.38 -1.06 -10.06
N THR A 90 8.48 -2.39 -10.03
CA THR A 90 9.51 -3.09 -9.27
C THR A 90 10.47 -3.77 -10.23
N ASP A 91 11.76 -3.58 -10.03
CA ASP A 91 12.77 -4.36 -10.73
C ASP A 91 12.87 -5.73 -10.04
N ASN A 92 12.43 -6.78 -10.76
CA ASN A 92 12.38 -8.14 -10.24
C ASN A 92 13.76 -8.81 -10.09
N ASP A 93 14.80 -8.23 -10.68
CA ASP A 93 16.16 -8.81 -10.69
C ASP A 93 16.97 -8.43 -9.44
N ARG A 94 16.46 -7.56 -8.58
CA ARG A 94 17.09 -7.22 -7.32
C ARG A 94 16.24 -7.69 -6.15
N PRO A 95 16.85 -8.23 -5.08
CA PRO A 95 16.10 -8.72 -3.93
C PRO A 95 15.28 -7.62 -3.23
N LEU A 96 15.42 -6.38 -3.67
CA LEU A 96 14.80 -5.21 -3.08
C LEU A 96 14.62 -4.11 -4.12
N TYR A 97 13.43 -3.82 -4.31
CA TYR A 97 12.74 -2.85 -5.11
C TYR A 97 13.51 -1.54 -5.36
N VAL A 98 14.06 -1.37 -6.55
CA VAL A 98 14.26 -0.04 -7.09
C VAL A 98 12.88 0.44 -7.55
N ILE A 99 12.31 1.37 -6.83
CA ILE A 99 11.02 1.93 -7.19
C ILE A 99 11.26 2.98 -8.25
N ILE A 100 10.91 2.63 -9.47
CA ILE A 100 10.81 3.60 -10.55
C ILE A 100 9.36 4.07 -10.56
N PRO A 101 9.10 5.40 -10.44
CA PRO A 101 7.75 5.90 -10.63
C PRO A 101 7.28 5.47 -12.02
N ALA A 102 6.23 4.64 -12.07
CA ALA A 102 5.66 4.28 -13.35
C ALA A 102 5.03 5.53 -14.00
N GLU A 103 5.07 5.62 -15.33
CA GLU A 103 4.43 6.73 -16.07
C GLU A 103 3.02 7.10 -15.57
N PRO A 104 2.17 6.12 -15.18
CA PRO A 104 0.85 6.42 -14.63
C PRO A 104 0.87 7.33 -13.41
N LEU A 105 1.89 7.26 -12.53
CA LEU A 105 2.01 8.16 -11.37
C LEU A 105 2.10 9.62 -11.80
N LEU A 106 2.69 9.88 -12.96
CA LEU A 106 2.91 11.21 -13.53
C LEU A 106 1.76 11.68 -14.43
N SER A 107 0.74 10.85 -14.66
CA SER A 107 -0.42 11.27 -15.46
C SER A 107 -1.16 12.41 -14.77
N LYS A 108 -1.60 13.41 -15.54
CA LYS A 108 -2.31 14.59 -15.03
C LYS A 108 -3.48 14.23 -14.10
N LYS A 109 -4.20 13.17 -14.40
CA LYS A 109 -5.33 12.69 -13.58
C LYS A 109 -4.87 12.17 -12.22
N VAL A 110 -3.81 11.36 -12.18
CA VAL A 110 -3.26 10.80 -10.95
C VAL A 110 -2.62 11.89 -10.11
N VAL A 111 -1.81 12.76 -10.71
CA VAL A 111 -1.23 13.93 -10.04
C VAL A 111 -2.32 14.78 -9.38
N THR A 112 -3.41 15.10 -10.11
CA THR A 112 -4.55 15.88 -9.57
C THR A 112 -5.20 15.20 -8.37
N ILE A 113 -5.21 13.87 -8.30
CA ILE A 113 -5.79 13.12 -7.18
C ILE A 113 -4.82 13.04 -6.00
N LEU A 114 -3.55 12.70 -6.27
CA LEU A 114 -2.60 12.43 -5.21
C LEU A 114 -1.99 13.70 -4.61
N SER A 115 -1.77 14.77 -5.38
CA SER A 115 -1.18 16.02 -4.87
C SER A 115 -1.97 16.70 -3.74
N ARG A 116 -3.26 16.38 -3.61
CA ARG A 116 -4.14 16.90 -2.55
C ARG A 116 -4.34 15.95 -1.37
N GLN A 117 -3.62 14.83 -1.36
CA GLN A 117 -3.68 13.91 -0.22
C GLN A 117 -2.98 14.51 0.99
N PRO A 118 -3.28 14.04 2.21
CA PRO A 118 -2.62 14.54 3.41
C PRO A 118 -1.11 14.41 3.36
N GLU A 119 -0.40 15.34 3.97
CA GLU A 119 1.07 15.39 4.00
C GLU A 119 1.70 14.09 4.47
N TRP A 120 1.12 13.45 5.49
CA TRP A 120 1.62 12.17 6.00
C TRP A 120 1.70 11.08 4.92
N LEU A 121 0.79 11.10 3.95
CA LEU A 121 0.79 10.16 2.83
C LEU A 121 1.77 10.58 1.75
N LEU A 122 1.84 11.88 1.46
CA LEU A 122 2.74 12.42 0.43
C LEU A 122 4.22 12.25 0.79
N THR A 123 4.54 12.31 2.08
CA THR A 123 5.91 12.20 2.61
C THR A 123 6.32 10.78 3.00
N MET A 124 5.41 9.80 2.92
CA MET A 124 5.73 8.40 3.17
C MET A 124 6.57 7.83 2.02
N PRO A 125 7.70 7.15 2.29
CA PRO A 125 8.50 6.51 1.24
C PRO A 125 7.67 5.54 0.39
N LEU A 126 7.83 5.58 -0.93
CA LEU A 126 7.07 4.73 -1.86
C LEU A 126 7.25 3.25 -1.60
N ILE A 127 8.45 2.85 -1.16
CA ILE A 127 8.75 1.46 -0.82
C ILE A 127 7.80 0.88 0.25
N VAL A 128 7.28 1.73 1.14
CA VAL A 128 6.29 1.31 2.14
C VAL A 128 4.96 0.96 1.48
N PHE A 129 4.51 1.77 0.51
CA PHE A 129 3.28 1.48 -0.22
C PHE A 129 3.40 0.21 -1.07
N VAL A 130 4.56 -0.01 -1.69
CA VAL A 130 4.84 -1.26 -2.39
C VAL A 130 4.78 -2.45 -1.45
N ALA A 131 5.40 -2.37 -0.27
CA ALA A 131 5.42 -3.47 0.68
C ALA A 131 4.01 -3.84 1.18
N ILE A 132 3.16 -2.85 1.50
CA ILE A 132 1.78 -3.11 1.97
C ILE A 132 0.88 -3.58 0.83
N GLN A 133 1.06 -3.08 -0.39
CA GLN A 133 0.28 -3.48 -1.54
C GLN A 133 0.63 -4.90 -1.97
N ASP A 134 1.90 -5.25 -2.02
CA ASP A 134 2.34 -6.60 -2.34
C ASP A 134 1.89 -7.63 -1.27
N PHE A 135 1.87 -7.24 0.01
CA PHE A 135 1.25 -8.07 1.04
C PHE A 135 -0.23 -8.32 0.76
N HIS A 136 -0.99 -7.27 0.43
CA HIS A 136 -2.39 -7.37 0.07
C HIS A 136 -2.60 -8.25 -1.18
N ASP A 137 -1.79 -8.07 -2.23
CA ASP A 137 -1.96 -8.75 -3.50
C ASP A 137 -1.55 -10.23 -3.43
N ASN A 138 -0.57 -10.57 -2.60
CA ASN A 138 -0.21 -11.97 -2.34
C ASN A 138 -1.27 -12.75 -1.54
N LEU A 139 -2.26 -12.06 -0.96
CA LEU A 139 -3.46 -12.71 -0.43
C LEU A 139 -4.34 -13.35 -1.53
N PHE A 140 -4.06 -13.07 -2.81
CA PHE A 140 -4.75 -13.63 -3.98
C PHE A 140 -4.08 -14.86 -4.59
N GLY A 141 -2.86 -15.17 -4.23
CA GLY A 141 -2.04 -16.17 -4.91
C GLY A 141 -2.74 -17.46 -5.35
N PRO A 142 -3.72 -18.03 -4.61
CA PRO A 142 -4.41 -19.26 -5.01
C PRO A 142 -5.63 -19.04 -5.89
N LEU A 143 -6.11 -17.82 -6.09
CA LEU A 143 -7.23 -17.59 -7.01
C LEU A 143 -6.83 -17.78 -8.48
N PHE A 144 -5.53 -17.88 -8.76
CA PHE A 144 -5.01 -18.14 -10.10
C PHE A 144 -5.09 -19.61 -10.57
N GLY A 145 -5.77 -20.47 -9.83
CA GLY A 145 -6.21 -21.76 -10.34
C GLY A 145 -5.94 -22.94 -9.41
N PRO A 146 -6.82 -23.95 -9.44
CA PRO A 146 -6.72 -25.16 -8.62
C PRO A 146 -5.55 -26.06 -8.97
N ARG A 147 -4.72 -25.71 -9.97
CA ARG A 147 -3.65 -26.56 -10.49
C ARG A 147 -2.36 -26.54 -9.69
N TYR A 148 -2.16 -25.60 -8.76
CA TYR A 148 -0.83 -25.42 -8.15
C TYR A 148 -0.77 -25.63 -6.63
N GLY A 149 -1.83 -26.07 -5.98
CA GLY A 149 -1.77 -26.54 -4.60
C GLY A 149 -1.09 -25.63 -3.57
N PHE A 150 -1.01 -24.33 -3.81
CA PHE A 150 -0.35 -23.40 -2.91
C PHE A 150 -1.22 -23.11 -1.69
N VAL A 151 -0.71 -23.49 -0.53
CA VAL A 151 -1.29 -23.18 0.76
C VAL A 151 -1.17 -21.67 1.01
N TYR A 152 -2.29 -21.04 1.24
CA TYR A 152 -2.42 -19.67 1.65
C TYR A 152 -1.79 -19.44 3.03
N ALA A 153 -0.69 -18.78 3.05
CA ALA A 153 -0.36 -17.93 4.17
C ALA A 153 0.10 -16.61 3.57
N PRO A 154 -0.68 -15.52 3.72
CA PRO A 154 -0.12 -14.20 3.54
C PRO A 154 1.05 -14.18 4.48
N SER A 155 2.23 -14.10 3.91
CA SER A 155 3.42 -14.34 4.71
C SER A 155 3.66 -13.08 5.53
N LEU A 156 3.00 -13.00 6.71
CA LEU A 156 3.37 -12.06 7.77
C LEU A 156 4.87 -12.04 7.95
N LYS A 157 5.53 -13.19 7.73
CA LYS A 157 6.96 -13.32 7.67
C LYS A 157 7.57 -12.45 6.57
N LYS A 158 7.03 -12.47 5.34
CA LYS A 158 7.50 -11.60 4.24
C LYS A 158 7.30 -10.12 4.55
N LEU A 159 6.12 -9.75 5.05
CA LEU A 159 5.84 -8.37 5.43
C LEU A 159 6.78 -7.88 6.54
N THR A 160 7.05 -8.73 7.53
CA THR A 160 8.01 -8.45 8.60
C THR A 160 9.44 -8.32 8.07
N GLN A 161 9.85 -9.19 7.16
CA GLN A 161 11.17 -9.11 6.51
C GLN A 161 11.31 -7.81 5.72
N ARG A 162 10.28 -7.42 4.95
CA ARG A 162 10.26 -6.16 4.21
C ARG A 162 10.30 -4.95 5.12
N ARG A 163 9.50 -4.95 6.20
CA ARG A 163 9.57 -3.89 7.20
C ARG A 163 10.99 -3.74 7.76
N ASN A 164 11.59 -4.83 8.18
CA ASN A 164 12.94 -4.79 8.75
C ASN A 164 13.96 -4.26 7.75
N TYR A 165 13.84 -4.66 6.48
CA TYR A 165 14.68 -4.14 5.42
C TYR A 165 14.46 -2.64 5.18
N ILE A 166 13.22 -2.18 5.05
CA ILE A 166 12.91 -0.76 4.88
C ILE A 166 13.54 0.08 6.00
N LEU A 167 13.55 -0.43 7.22
CA LEU A 167 14.14 0.24 8.38
C LEU A 167 15.68 0.23 8.39
N THR A 168 16.34 -0.49 7.49
CA THR A 168 17.80 -0.41 7.29
C THR A 168 18.20 0.61 6.23
N LEU A 169 17.27 1.15 5.46
CA LEU A 169 17.53 2.12 4.42
C LEU A 169 17.75 3.51 5.00
N ASP A 170 18.49 4.35 4.26
CA ASP A 170 18.50 5.78 4.49
C ASP A 170 17.18 6.38 3.97
N LEU A 171 16.19 6.42 4.84
CA LEU A 171 14.83 6.84 4.49
C LEU A 171 14.75 8.28 3.96
N SER A 172 15.75 9.10 4.23
CA SER A 172 15.81 10.48 3.72
C SER A 172 16.09 10.55 2.21
N LYS A 173 16.62 9.47 1.65
CA LYS A 173 16.94 9.34 0.21
C LYS A 173 15.86 8.58 -0.57
N GLU A 174 14.92 7.96 0.14
CA GLU A 174 13.87 7.19 -0.51
C GLU A 174 12.84 8.13 -1.19
N PRO A 175 12.44 7.81 -2.44
CA PRO A 175 11.47 8.63 -3.14
C PRO A 175 10.10 8.60 -2.45
N THR A 176 9.45 9.76 -2.41
CA THR A 176 8.08 9.97 -1.93
C THR A 176 7.20 10.51 -3.06
N ILE A 177 5.87 10.47 -2.91
CA ILE A 177 4.98 11.12 -3.88
C ILE A 177 5.33 12.60 -3.99
N GLN A 178 5.57 13.27 -2.87
CA GLN A 178 5.90 14.69 -2.81
C GLN A 178 7.22 15.00 -3.54
N SER A 179 8.29 14.24 -3.29
CA SER A 179 9.58 14.49 -3.95
C SER A 179 9.47 14.32 -5.47
N ILE A 180 8.80 13.27 -5.94
CA ILE A 180 8.62 13.01 -7.38
C ILE A 180 7.83 14.13 -8.04
N TYR A 181 6.76 14.61 -7.41
CA TYR A 181 5.94 15.68 -7.99
C TYR A 181 6.71 17.00 -8.00
N LYS A 182 7.45 17.31 -6.94
CA LYS A 182 8.32 18.48 -6.89
C LYS A 182 9.39 18.45 -7.99
N ASP A 183 10.05 17.31 -8.18
CA ASP A 183 11.09 17.13 -9.20
C ASP A 183 10.56 17.25 -10.64
N LYS A 184 9.28 17.00 -10.83
CA LYS A 184 8.59 17.10 -12.14
C LYS A 184 7.84 18.42 -12.33
N GLY A 185 7.92 19.35 -11.36
CA GLY A 185 7.30 20.67 -11.46
C GLY A 185 5.78 20.71 -11.23
N TYR A 186 5.26 19.77 -10.43
CA TYR A 186 3.85 19.72 -10.01
C TYR A 186 3.66 20.32 -8.62
#